data_da1a877f0fff47ee4fff7eb307d889c1
#
_entry.id   da1a877f0fff47ee4fff7eb307d889c1
#
_cell.length_a   1.000
_cell.length_b   1.000
_cell.length_c   1.000
_cell.angle_alpha   90.00
_cell.angle_beta   90.00
_cell.angle_gamma   90.00
#
_symmetry.space_group_name_H-M   'P 1'
#
loop_
_entity.id
_entity.type
_entity.pdbx_description
1 polymer ?
#
loop_
_entity_poly.entity_id
_entity_poly.type
_entity_poly.pdbx_seq_one_letter_code
_entity_poly.pdbx_strand_id
1 'polypeptide(L)'
;KVQEFFRVRRPQLARRTFHHSVHVVRRYLRYAFDTGSLADPLHEFELPQQFRFEQPPRALPTAHVQSLLASIDRTTTVGRRDHALLNLMAGYGLRPGEIAALKRSSIDWQAGTLTVEQSKTRSVLVLALAPDTMQVLREYNDRREPTPLDAPLFASAQPPFGALSPCAVSVRFKVHARRSGLPIADASAYALRHSFAMRLLGAGVGMKL
;
A
#
# COMPACT_ATOMS: atom_id res chain seq x y z
N LYS A 1 -28.19 21.66 -13.37
CA LYS A 1 -26.84 22.23 -13.14
C LYS A 1 -25.84 21.20 -12.59
N VAL A 2 -26.16 20.47 -11.50
CA VAL A 2 -25.24 19.47 -10.89
C VAL A 2 -24.98 18.30 -11.85
N GLN A 3 -26.02 17.74 -12.45
CA GLN A 3 -25.90 16.64 -13.44
C GLN A 3 -25.10 17.07 -14.67
N GLU A 4 -25.29 18.32 -15.15
CA GLU A 4 -24.54 18.89 -16.27
C GLU A 4 -23.05 19.04 -15.93
N PHE A 5 -22.71 19.50 -14.74
CA PHE A 5 -21.32 19.55 -14.24
C PHE A 5 -20.66 18.16 -14.32
N PHE A 6 -21.35 17.12 -13.87
CA PHE A 6 -20.81 15.75 -13.93
C PHE A 6 -20.75 15.20 -15.35
N ARG A 7 -21.70 15.55 -16.23
CA ARG A 7 -21.67 15.15 -17.64
C ARG A 7 -20.41 15.67 -18.34
N VAL A 8 -20.06 16.94 -18.10
CA VAL A 8 -18.85 17.57 -18.66
C VAL A 8 -17.56 16.97 -18.08
N ARG A 9 -17.55 16.62 -16.79
CA ARG A 9 -16.36 16.10 -16.11
C ARG A 9 -16.10 14.61 -16.35
N ARG A 10 -17.12 13.83 -16.68
CA ARG A 10 -17.02 12.39 -16.87
C ARG A 10 -15.90 11.95 -17.82
N PRO A 11 -15.74 12.53 -19.03
CA PRO A 11 -14.69 12.11 -19.96
C PRO A 11 -13.28 12.50 -19.51
N GLN A 12 -13.14 13.45 -18.58
CA GLN A 12 -11.86 13.96 -18.09
C GLN A 12 -11.31 13.20 -16.88
N LEU A 13 -12.12 12.34 -16.27
CA LEU A 13 -11.78 11.69 -15.01
C LEU A 13 -11.76 10.17 -15.16
N ALA A 14 -10.76 9.52 -14.53
CA ALA A 14 -10.81 8.08 -14.36
C ALA A 14 -12.10 7.68 -13.62
N ARG A 15 -12.72 6.58 -14.02
CA ARG A 15 -14.03 6.12 -13.52
C ARG A 15 -14.13 6.17 -11.98
N ARG A 16 -13.11 5.67 -11.27
CA ARG A 16 -13.08 5.67 -9.81
C ARG A 16 -13.04 7.09 -9.22
N THR A 17 -12.27 7.99 -9.81
CA THR A 17 -12.20 9.39 -9.41
C THR A 17 -13.53 10.07 -9.64
N PHE A 18 -14.17 9.82 -10.77
CA PHE A 18 -15.49 10.33 -11.08
C PHE A 18 -16.53 9.91 -10.02
N HIS A 19 -16.63 8.61 -9.71
CA HIS A 19 -17.54 8.11 -8.69
C HIS A 19 -17.27 8.73 -7.31
N HIS A 20 -16.00 8.83 -6.92
CA HIS A 20 -15.64 9.48 -5.66
C HIS A 20 -16.09 10.95 -5.63
N SER A 21 -15.84 11.69 -6.71
CA SER A 21 -16.25 13.11 -6.82
C SER A 21 -17.77 13.27 -6.73
N VAL A 22 -18.54 12.38 -7.37
CA VAL A 22 -20.01 12.38 -7.31
C VAL A 22 -20.49 12.18 -5.86
N HIS A 23 -19.90 11.22 -5.13
CA HIS A 23 -20.25 10.97 -3.74
C HIS A 23 -19.88 12.14 -2.81
N VAL A 24 -18.71 12.76 -3.01
CA VAL A 24 -18.28 13.92 -2.20
C VAL A 24 -19.22 15.09 -2.41
N VAL A 25 -19.53 15.43 -3.66
CA VAL A 25 -20.44 16.54 -3.98
C VAL A 25 -21.84 16.27 -3.45
N ARG A 26 -22.37 15.06 -3.59
CA ARG A 26 -23.68 14.69 -3.02
C ARG A 26 -23.72 14.88 -1.52
N ARG A 27 -22.69 14.44 -0.78
CA ARG A 27 -22.61 14.62 0.67
C ARG A 27 -22.57 16.09 1.07
N TYR A 28 -21.81 16.90 0.33
CA TYR A 28 -21.76 18.34 0.57
C TYR A 28 -23.10 19.03 0.33
N LEU A 29 -23.77 18.72 -0.79
CA LEU A 29 -25.08 19.29 -1.10
C LEU A 29 -26.14 18.87 -0.09
N ARG A 30 -26.09 17.62 0.42
CA ARG A 30 -26.95 17.17 1.50
C ARG A 30 -26.69 17.95 2.78
N TYR A 31 -25.44 18.09 3.17
CA TYR A 31 -25.08 18.90 4.34
C TYR A 31 -25.57 20.36 4.21
N ALA A 32 -25.37 20.97 3.04
CA ALA A 32 -25.80 22.35 2.78
C ALA A 32 -27.34 22.51 2.82
N PHE A 33 -28.09 21.50 2.37
CA PHE A 33 -29.55 21.45 2.49
C PHE A 33 -29.98 21.27 3.95
N ASP A 34 -29.41 20.30 4.66
CA ASP A 34 -29.74 19.99 6.07
C ASP A 34 -29.41 21.17 7.01
N THR A 35 -28.43 22.02 6.65
CA THR A 35 -28.06 23.25 7.40
C THR A 35 -28.80 24.50 6.94
N GLY A 36 -29.73 24.39 5.99
CA GLY A 36 -30.50 25.54 5.47
C GLY A 36 -29.72 26.47 4.54
N SER A 37 -28.47 26.10 4.15
CA SER A 37 -27.65 26.87 3.19
C SER A 37 -28.13 26.74 1.75
N LEU A 38 -28.94 25.72 1.47
CA LEU A 38 -29.61 25.49 0.19
C LEU A 38 -31.10 25.29 0.43
N ALA A 39 -31.93 25.98 -0.35
CA ALA A 39 -33.39 25.85 -0.29
C ALA A 39 -33.89 24.56 -0.97
N ASP A 40 -33.19 24.11 -2.02
CA ASP A 40 -33.58 22.96 -2.81
C ASP A 40 -32.72 21.72 -2.50
N PRO A 41 -33.29 20.49 -2.50
CA PRO A 41 -32.57 19.23 -2.26
C PRO A 41 -31.71 18.82 -3.47
N LEU A 42 -30.74 19.65 -3.86
CA LEU A 42 -29.87 19.41 -5.02
C LEU A 42 -29.02 18.13 -4.92
N HIS A 43 -29.05 17.42 -3.78
CA HIS A 43 -28.38 16.14 -3.56
C HIS A 43 -29.21 14.94 -4.05
N GLU A 44 -30.46 15.14 -4.43
CA GLU A 44 -31.36 14.10 -4.96
C GLU A 44 -31.11 13.87 -6.46
N PHE A 45 -30.04 13.19 -6.78
CA PHE A 45 -29.72 12.72 -8.13
C PHE A 45 -29.21 11.29 -8.11
N GLU A 46 -29.41 10.58 -9.22
CA GLU A 46 -28.96 9.20 -9.34
C GLU A 46 -27.44 9.09 -9.23
N LEU A 47 -26.98 8.14 -8.40
CA LEU A 47 -25.58 7.79 -8.31
C LEU A 47 -25.21 6.82 -9.43
N PRO A 48 -24.03 6.99 -10.04
CA PRO A 48 -23.53 5.99 -10.97
C PRO A 48 -23.42 4.64 -10.26
N GLN A 49 -24.02 3.60 -10.83
CA GLN A 49 -23.91 2.25 -10.28
C GLN A 49 -22.47 1.74 -10.33
N GLN A 50 -22.00 1.18 -9.24
CA GLN A 50 -20.75 0.43 -9.16
C GLN A 50 -21.04 -1.02 -8.80
N PHE A 51 -20.65 -1.93 -9.67
CA PHE A 51 -20.68 -3.34 -9.33
C PHE A 51 -19.39 -3.73 -8.59
N ARG A 52 -19.54 -4.39 -7.43
CA ARG A 52 -18.44 -4.70 -6.49
C ARG A 52 -17.31 -5.52 -7.11
N PHE A 53 -17.61 -6.30 -8.17
CA PHE A 53 -16.67 -7.21 -8.81
C PHE A 53 -16.40 -6.89 -10.28
N GLU A 54 -16.65 -5.66 -10.71
CA GLU A 54 -16.57 -5.24 -12.11
C GLU A 54 -15.12 -5.19 -12.63
N GLN A 55 -14.14 -5.11 -11.75
CA GLN A 55 -12.73 -5.14 -12.14
C GLN A 55 -12.03 -6.33 -11.46
N PRO A 56 -11.21 -7.07 -12.22
CA PRO A 56 -10.42 -8.16 -11.64
C PRO A 56 -9.48 -7.62 -10.56
N PRO A 57 -9.10 -8.46 -9.58
CA PRO A 57 -8.10 -8.08 -8.58
C PRO A 57 -6.82 -7.60 -9.27
N ARG A 58 -6.26 -6.48 -8.79
CA ARG A 58 -5.00 -5.93 -9.32
C ARG A 58 -3.78 -6.68 -8.74
N ALA A 59 -3.88 -8.00 -8.67
CA ALA A 59 -2.80 -8.86 -8.22
C ALA A 59 -1.77 -9.04 -9.35
N LEU A 60 -0.50 -9.03 -8.99
CA LEU A 60 0.58 -9.40 -9.91
C LEU A 60 0.75 -10.92 -9.89
N PRO A 61 1.08 -11.54 -11.03
CA PRO A 61 1.50 -12.95 -11.06
C PRO A 61 2.67 -13.20 -10.10
N THR A 62 2.66 -14.35 -9.42
CA THR A 62 3.72 -14.70 -8.44
C THR A 62 5.12 -14.64 -9.06
N ALA A 63 5.26 -15.12 -10.31
CA ALA A 63 6.52 -15.04 -11.05
C ALA A 63 7.02 -13.59 -11.21
N HIS A 64 6.12 -12.64 -11.51
CA HIS A 64 6.52 -11.23 -11.62
C HIS A 64 6.94 -10.63 -10.27
N VAL A 65 6.30 -11.02 -9.17
CA VAL A 65 6.70 -10.59 -7.83
C VAL A 65 8.10 -11.13 -7.48
N GLN A 66 8.36 -12.40 -7.76
CA GLN A 66 9.67 -13.02 -7.53
C GLN A 66 10.76 -12.37 -8.41
N SER A 67 10.50 -12.19 -9.70
CA SER A 67 11.43 -11.54 -10.63
C SER A 67 11.71 -10.08 -10.24
N LEU A 68 10.69 -9.34 -9.79
CA LEU A 68 10.86 -8.00 -9.27
C LEU A 68 11.82 -7.97 -8.08
N LEU A 69 11.61 -8.83 -7.08
CA LEU A 69 12.47 -8.89 -5.90
C LEU A 69 13.90 -9.31 -6.27
N ALA A 70 14.04 -10.29 -7.16
CA ALA A 70 15.36 -10.76 -7.64
C ALA A 70 16.13 -9.69 -8.43
N SER A 71 15.45 -8.79 -9.13
CA SER A 71 16.07 -7.71 -9.93
C SER A 71 16.65 -6.57 -9.11
N ILE A 72 16.38 -6.51 -7.79
CA ILE A 72 16.86 -5.43 -6.94
C ILE A 72 18.35 -5.64 -6.61
N ASP A 73 19.17 -4.67 -6.97
CA ASP A 73 20.59 -4.67 -6.63
C ASP A 73 20.83 -4.54 -5.13
N ARG A 74 21.20 -5.62 -4.47
CA ARG A 74 21.47 -5.70 -3.03
C ARG A 74 22.92 -5.35 -2.65
N THR A 75 23.76 -4.92 -3.57
CA THR A 75 25.11 -4.47 -3.26
C THR A 75 25.09 -3.11 -2.56
N THR A 76 24.10 -2.28 -2.84
CA THR A 76 23.91 -0.96 -2.27
C THR A 76 23.05 -0.98 -0.99
N THR A 77 23.28 -0.03 -0.07
CA THR A 77 22.46 0.12 1.14
C THR A 77 20.99 0.41 0.82
N VAL A 78 20.75 1.25 -0.19
CA VAL A 78 19.39 1.56 -0.66
C VAL A 78 18.71 0.32 -1.23
N GLY A 79 19.42 -0.45 -2.04
CA GLY A 79 18.87 -1.66 -2.63
C GLY A 79 18.55 -2.73 -1.61
N ARG A 80 19.40 -2.98 -0.60
CA ARG A 80 19.09 -3.89 0.52
C ARG A 80 17.86 -3.44 1.28
N ARG A 81 17.75 -2.14 1.60
CA ARG A 81 16.56 -1.58 2.24
C ARG A 81 15.32 -1.83 1.41
N ASP A 82 15.37 -1.48 0.13
CA ASP A 82 14.23 -1.57 -0.78
C ASP A 82 13.82 -3.03 -1.00
N HIS A 83 14.79 -3.94 -1.11
CA HIS A 83 14.51 -5.38 -1.18
C HIS A 83 13.82 -5.86 0.09
N ALA A 84 14.30 -5.50 1.29
CA ALA A 84 13.70 -5.91 2.55
C ALA A 84 12.26 -5.38 2.72
N LEU A 85 12.02 -4.09 2.45
CA LEU A 85 10.67 -3.53 2.57
C LEU A 85 9.69 -4.12 1.55
N LEU A 86 10.11 -4.36 0.28
CA LEU A 86 9.26 -4.97 -0.73
C LEU A 86 9.03 -6.46 -0.47
N ASN A 87 10.00 -7.16 0.11
CA ASN A 87 9.86 -8.54 0.58
C ASN A 87 8.75 -8.65 1.65
N LEU A 88 8.75 -7.77 2.66
CA LEU A 88 7.69 -7.72 3.66
C LEU A 88 6.33 -7.41 3.06
N MET A 89 6.25 -6.47 2.11
CA MET A 89 4.99 -6.17 1.43
C MET A 89 4.47 -7.36 0.62
N ALA A 90 5.34 -8.06 -0.08
CA ALA A 90 4.99 -9.21 -0.90
C ALA A 90 4.69 -10.45 -0.07
N GLY A 91 5.47 -10.73 0.98
CA GLY A 91 5.37 -11.91 1.81
C GLY A 91 4.24 -11.88 2.83
N TYR A 92 3.92 -10.67 3.35
CA TYR A 92 2.96 -10.49 4.46
C TYR A 92 1.82 -9.54 4.12
N GLY A 93 1.80 -9.00 2.92
CA GLY A 93 0.74 -8.12 2.47
C GLY A 93 0.66 -6.79 3.22
N LEU A 94 1.76 -6.31 3.80
CA LEU A 94 1.78 -5.06 4.56
C LEU A 94 1.52 -3.85 3.67
N ARG A 95 0.81 -2.86 4.23
CA ARG A 95 0.57 -1.59 3.53
C ARG A 95 1.80 -0.69 3.58
N PRO A 96 1.98 0.22 2.59
CA PRO A 96 3.09 1.19 2.64
C PRO A 96 3.17 1.98 3.95
N GLY A 97 2.01 2.32 4.56
CA GLY A 97 1.98 3.02 5.85
C GLY A 97 2.41 2.14 7.03
N GLU A 98 2.08 0.85 7.01
CA GLU A 98 2.53 -0.12 8.01
C GLU A 98 4.04 -0.31 7.92
N ILE A 99 4.60 -0.46 6.71
CA ILE A 99 6.06 -0.53 6.47
C ILE A 99 6.77 0.73 6.98
N ALA A 100 6.23 1.92 6.68
CA ALA A 100 6.82 3.20 7.08
C ALA A 100 6.85 3.40 8.61
N ALA A 101 5.88 2.81 9.31
CA ALA A 101 5.76 2.90 10.77
C ALA A 101 6.61 1.89 11.54
N LEU A 102 7.22 0.88 10.87
CA LEU A 102 8.03 -0.12 11.54
C LEU A 102 9.27 0.50 12.18
N LYS A 103 9.52 0.10 13.41
CA LYS A 103 10.73 0.41 14.19
C LYS A 103 11.65 -0.80 14.24
N ARG A 104 12.89 -0.61 14.64
CA ARG A 104 13.81 -1.72 14.86
C ARG A 104 13.29 -2.67 15.95
N SER A 105 12.66 -2.12 16.99
CA SER A 105 11.99 -2.87 18.06
C SER A 105 10.76 -3.66 17.58
N SER A 106 10.26 -3.42 16.36
CA SER A 106 9.15 -4.19 15.81
C SER A 106 9.53 -5.63 15.47
N ILE A 107 10.83 -5.93 15.37
CA ILE A 107 11.34 -7.29 15.09
C ILE A 107 11.88 -7.90 16.38
N ASP A 108 11.31 -9.03 16.78
CA ASP A 108 11.94 -9.93 17.73
C ASP A 108 12.79 -10.94 16.97
N TRP A 109 14.11 -10.72 17.02
CA TRP A 109 15.11 -11.55 16.31
C TRP A 109 15.24 -12.96 16.88
N GLN A 110 14.93 -13.14 18.17
CA GLN A 110 15.01 -14.43 18.85
C GLN A 110 13.74 -15.26 18.58
N ALA A 111 12.57 -14.65 18.74
CA ALA A 111 11.29 -15.31 18.47
C ALA A 111 10.99 -15.42 16.97
N GLY A 112 11.69 -14.69 16.11
CA GLY A 112 11.42 -14.66 14.67
C GLY A 112 10.07 -14.04 14.34
N THR A 113 9.68 -12.97 15.05
CA THR A 113 8.37 -12.33 14.85
C THR A 113 8.47 -10.86 14.50
N LEU A 114 7.45 -10.35 13.81
CA LEU A 114 7.28 -8.95 13.45
C LEU A 114 5.97 -8.43 14.05
N THR A 115 6.07 -7.41 14.88
CA THR A 115 4.91 -6.69 15.43
C THR A 115 4.56 -5.49 14.55
N VAL A 116 3.31 -5.44 14.09
CA VAL A 116 2.79 -4.40 13.18
C VAL A 116 1.61 -3.70 13.83
N GLU A 117 1.73 -2.40 14.04
CA GLU A 117 0.62 -1.55 14.48
C GLU A 117 -0.22 -1.12 13.28
N GLN A 118 -1.49 -1.51 13.26
CA GLN A 118 -2.41 -1.18 12.19
C GLN A 118 -3.15 0.13 12.48
N SER A 119 -2.70 1.23 11.93
CA SER A 119 -3.28 2.56 12.16
C SER A 119 -4.78 2.66 11.82
N LYS A 120 -5.26 1.91 10.82
CA LYS A 120 -6.67 1.95 10.39
C LYS A 120 -7.62 1.23 11.34
N THR A 121 -7.19 0.13 11.95
CA THR A 121 -8.00 -0.73 12.85
C THR A 121 -7.63 -0.55 14.31
N ARG A 122 -6.55 0.18 14.60
CA ARG A 122 -5.95 0.32 15.95
C ARG A 122 -5.63 -1.02 16.62
N SER A 123 -5.36 -2.04 15.82
CA SER A 123 -5.00 -3.39 16.27
C SER A 123 -3.51 -3.61 16.10
N VAL A 124 -2.96 -4.48 16.94
CA VAL A 124 -1.59 -4.97 16.84
C VAL A 124 -1.63 -6.36 16.22
N LEU A 125 -0.80 -6.58 15.23
CA LEU A 125 -0.66 -7.86 14.55
C LEU A 125 0.76 -8.38 14.79
N VAL A 126 0.88 -9.61 15.30
CA VAL A 126 2.15 -10.32 15.43
C VAL A 126 2.24 -11.38 14.34
N LEU A 127 3.27 -11.29 13.52
CA LEU A 127 3.50 -12.15 12.36
C LEU A 127 4.76 -13.00 12.60
N ALA A 128 4.66 -14.31 12.44
CA ALA A 128 5.82 -15.17 12.35
C ALA A 128 6.56 -14.90 11.04
N LEU A 129 7.85 -14.64 11.10
CA LEU A 129 8.69 -14.39 9.93
C LEU A 129 9.27 -15.70 9.41
N ALA A 130 9.14 -15.94 8.11
CA ALA A 130 9.80 -17.04 7.44
C ALA A 130 11.33 -16.90 7.51
N PRO A 131 12.10 -18.00 7.54
CA PRO A 131 13.57 -17.97 7.62
C PRO A 131 14.22 -17.09 6.55
N ASP A 132 13.75 -17.18 5.30
CA ASP A 132 14.26 -16.38 4.20
C ASP A 132 14.02 -14.87 4.41
N THR A 133 12.85 -14.51 4.95
CA THR A 133 12.54 -13.11 5.29
C THR A 133 13.41 -12.62 6.43
N MET A 134 13.63 -13.44 7.44
CA MET A 134 14.56 -13.13 8.54
C MET A 134 15.97 -12.87 8.03
N GLN A 135 16.45 -13.70 7.10
CA GLN A 135 17.76 -13.50 6.47
C GLN A 135 17.83 -12.16 5.72
N VAL A 136 16.84 -11.86 4.90
CA VAL A 136 16.76 -10.59 4.18
C VAL A 136 16.77 -9.37 5.13
N LEU A 137 16.05 -9.46 6.23
CA LEU A 137 16.02 -8.39 7.24
C LEU A 137 17.36 -8.26 7.98
N ARG A 138 18.05 -9.36 8.30
CA ARG A 138 19.40 -9.36 8.87
C ARG A 138 20.41 -8.75 7.91
N GLU A 139 20.44 -9.15 6.64
CA GLU A 139 21.33 -8.59 5.62
C GLU A 139 21.21 -7.07 5.51
N TYR A 140 19.99 -6.54 5.68
CA TYR A 140 19.76 -5.10 5.71
C TYR A 140 20.19 -4.47 7.03
N ASN A 141 19.84 -5.08 8.18
CA ASN A 141 20.08 -4.54 9.51
C ASN A 141 21.56 -4.52 9.89
N ASP A 142 22.31 -5.62 9.62
CA ASP A 142 23.69 -5.82 10.08
C ASP A 142 24.70 -4.90 9.37
N ARG A 143 24.29 -4.32 8.24
CA ARG A 143 25.12 -3.37 7.47
C ARG A 143 24.74 -1.92 7.72
N ARG A 144 23.93 -1.66 8.74
CA ARG A 144 23.60 -0.30 9.17
C ARG A 144 24.43 0.09 10.37
N GLU A 145 24.68 1.40 10.48
CA GLU A 145 25.20 1.98 11.73
C GLU A 145 24.28 1.63 12.88
N PRO A 146 24.84 1.34 14.07
CA PRO A 146 24.06 1.12 15.28
C PRO A 146 23.11 2.30 15.53
N THR A 147 21.84 2.00 15.67
CA THR A 147 20.80 3.02 15.94
C THR A 147 19.91 2.51 17.08
N PRO A 148 19.27 3.41 17.85
CA PRO A 148 18.35 3.03 18.93
C PRO A 148 17.23 2.08 18.45
N LEU A 149 16.66 1.31 19.38
CA LEU A 149 15.59 0.36 19.07
C LEU A 149 14.30 1.04 18.62
N ASP A 150 14.05 2.27 19.05
CA ASP A 150 12.90 3.09 18.64
C ASP A 150 13.11 3.78 17.28
N ALA A 151 14.33 3.72 16.72
CA ALA A 151 14.62 4.24 15.40
C ALA A 151 13.81 3.51 14.31
N PRO A 152 13.48 4.20 13.20
CA PRO A 152 12.78 3.60 12.08
C PRO A 152 13.53 2.37 11.54
N LEU A 153 12.79 1.29 11.28
CA LEU A 153 13.37 0.12 10.60
C LEU A 153 13.86 0.50 9.20
N PHE A 154 13.05 1.24 8.44
CA PHE A 154 13.38 1.71 7.10
C PHE A 154 13.56 3.23 7.08
N ALA A 155 14.82 3.66 7.02
CA ALA A 155 15.17 5.07 7.00
C ALA A 155 15.47 5.59 5.59
N SER A 156 15.31 6.91 5.41
CA SER A 156 15.79 7.61 4.21
C SER A 156 17.31 7.53 4.12
N ALA A 157 17.83 7.34 2.92
CA ALA A 157 19.27 7.43 2.64
C ALA A 157 19.72 8.88 2.36
N GLN A 158 18.80 9.83 2.39
CA GLN A 158 19.06 11.25 2.17
C GLN A 158 18.56 12.06 3.38
N PRO A 159 19.18 13.20 3.68
CA PRO A 159 18.70 14.10 4.72
C PRO A 159 17.20 14.40 4.54
N PRO A 160 16.45 14.45 5.64
CA PRO A 160 16.86 14.40 7.06
C PRO A 160 17.01 12.99 7.67
N PHE A 161 17.32 11.94 6.93
CA PHE A 161 17.59 10.55 7.37
C PHE A 161 16.53 9.90 8.29
N GLY A 162 15.35 10.48 8.37
CA GLY A 162 14.23 9.97 9.18
C GLY A 162 13.53 8.77 8.55
N ALA A 163 12.39 8.37 9.13
CA ALA A 163 11.54 7.31 8.59
C ALA A 163 11.12 7.59 7.14
N LEU A 164 11.01 6.54 6.33
CA LEU A 164 10.38 6.67 5.02
C LEU A 164 8.91 7.02 5.19
N SER A 165 8.39 7.96 4.39
CA SER A 165 6.96 8.19 4.32
C SER A 165 6.26 7.06 3.57
N PRO A 166 4.94 6.83 3.77
CA PRO A 166 4.16 5.87 2.99
C PRO A 166 4.22 6.13 1.47
N CYS A 167 4.32 7.40 1.09
CA CYS A 167 4.50 7.80 -0.30
C CYS A 167 5.88 7.35 -0.82
N ALA A 168 6.95 7.57 -0.03
CA ALA A 168 8.29 7.14 -0.39
C ALA A 168 8.36 5.62 -0.58
N VAL A 169 7.77 4.82 0.31
CA VAL A 169 7.67 3.35 0.14
C VAL A 169 7.00 2.99 -1.18
N SER A 170 5.89 3.66 -1.51
CA SER A 170 5.18 3.43 -2.78
C SER A 170 6.01 3.81 -4.00
N VAL A 171 6.79 4.89 -3.90
CA VAL A 171 7.71 5.33 -4.96
C VAL A 171 8.84 4.31 -5.16
N ARG A 172 9.38 3.69 -4.08
CA ARG A 172 10.40 2.65 -4.21
C ARG A 172 9.90 1.46 -5.03
N PHE A 173 8.69 1.00 -4.77
CA PHE A 173 8.07 -0.03 -5.62
C PHE A 173 8.04 0.39 -7.09
N LYS A 174 7.55 1.59 -7.41
CA LYS A 174 7.46 2.09 -8.80
C LYS A 174 8.82 2.18 -9.48
N VAL A 175 9.85 2.61 -8.76
CA VAL A 175 11.23 2.70 -9.28
C VAL A 175 11.71 1.31 -9.70
N HIS A 176 11.55 0.31 -8.82
CA HIS A 176 12.01 -1.06 -9.12
C HIS A 176 11.11 -1.74 -10.19
N ALA A 177 9.81 -1.52 -10.16
CA ALA A 177 8.89 -2.02 -11.18
C ALA A 177 9.25 -1.53 -12.60
N ARG A 178 9.63 -0.25 -12.74
CA ARG A 178 10.09 0.31 -14.03
C ARG A 178 11.45 -0.23 -14.45
N ARG A 179 12.38 -0.38 -13.49
CA ARG A 179 13.75 -0.87 -13.77
C ARG A 179 13.80 -2.35 -14.11
N SER A 180 12.85 -3.14 -13.61
CA SER A 180 12.82 -4.58 -13.84
C SER A 180 12.52 -5.01 -15.28
N GLY A 181 12.03 -4.09 -16.12
CA GLY A 181 11.57 -4.42 -17.48
C GLY A 181 10.32 -5.30 -17.55
N LEU A 182 9.70 -5.62 -16.41
CA LEU A 182 8.50 -6.43 -16.33
C LEU A 182 7.25 -5.60 -16.69
N PRO A 183 6.16 -6.21 -17.18
CA PRO A 183 4.91 -5.52 -17.54
C PRO A 183 4.10 -5.12 -16.30
N ILE A 184 4.77 -4.48 -15.32
CA ILE A 184 4.20 -4.06 -14.03
C ILE A 184 4.50 -2.58 -13.71
N ALA A 185 5.05 -1.83 -14.66
CA ALA A 185 5.46 -0.44 -14.46
C ALA A 185 4.30 0.48 -13.99
N ASP A 186 3.09 0.20 -14.45
CA ASP A 186 1.87 0.95 -14.09
C ASP A 186 1.19 0.45 -12.81
N ALA A 187 1.68 -0.66 -12.24
CA ALA A 187 1.15 -1.18 -11.00
C ALA A 187 1.45 -0.24 -9.82
N SER A 188 0.63 -0.31 -8.78
CA SER A 188 0.89 0.37 -7.51
C SER A 188 1.46 -0.60 -6.49
N ALA A 189 2.14 -0.09 -5.46
CA ALA A 189 2.65 -0.89 -4.35
C ALA A 189 1.56 -1.76 -3.67
N TYR A 190 0.31 -1.34 -3.72
CA TYR A 190 -0.83 -2.12 -3.23
C TYR A 190 -1.06 -3.42 -4.03
N ALA A 191 -0.55 -3.52 -5.26
CA ALA A 191 -0.64 -4.75 -6.04
C ALA A 191 0.07 -5.92 -5.34
N LEU A 192 1.18 -5.67 -4.61
CA LEU A 192 1.86 -6.70 -3.81
C LEU A 192 0.94 -7.28 -2.73
N ARG A 193 0.17 -6.42 -2.04
CA ARG A 193 -0.82 -6.86 -1.06
C ARG A 193 -1.97 -7.64 -1.70
N HIS A 194 -2.43 -7.23 -2.88
CA HIS A 194 -3.43 -8.00 -3.63
C HIS A 194 -2.88 -9.37 -4.03
N SER A 195 -1.62 -9.43 -4.47
CA SER A 195 -0.95 -10.70 -4.81
C SER A 195 -0.83 -11.62 -3.60
N PHE A 196 -0.47 -11.07 -2.43
CA PHE A 196 -0.45 -11.82 -1.17
C PHE A 196 -1.83 -12.39 -0.84
N ALA A 197 -2.89 -11.57 -0.88
CA ALA A 197 -4.25 -12.01 -0.61
C ALA A 197 -4.71 -13.11 -1.58
N MET A 198 -4.40 -12.97 -2.87
CA MET A 198 -4.74 -13.99 -3.87
C MET A 198 -3.97 -15.30 -3.67
N ARG A 199 -2.72 -15.26 -3.19
CA ARG A 199 -1.98 -16.47 -2.83
C ARG A 199 -2.61 -17.19 -1.64
N LEU A 200 -3.03 -16.45 -0.60
CA LEU A 200 -3.73 -17.04 0.55
C LEU A 200 -5.04 -17.70 0.12
N LEU A 201 -5.82 -17.03 -0.73
CA LEU A 201 -7.04 -17.63 -1.29
C LEU A 201 -6.77 -18.90 -2.08
N GLY A 202 -5.74 -18.87 -2.94
CA GLY A 202 -5.32 -20.05 -3.69
C GLY A 202 -4.82 -21.21 -2.82
N ALA A 203 -4.30 -20.91 -1.62
CA ALA A 203 -3.92 -21.90 -0.61
C ALA A 203 -5.10 -22.35 0.29
N GLY A 204 -6.33 -21.93 0.00
CA GLY A 204 -7.52 -22.32 0.76
C GLY A 204 -7.74 -21.56 2.07
N VAL A 205 -6.97 -20.49 2.32
CA VAL A 205 -7.19 -19.65 3.51
C VAL A 205 -8.41 -18.76 3.29
N GLY A 206 -9.48 -19.03 4.01
CA GLY A 206 -10.72 -18.26 3.95
C GLY A 206 -10.51 -16.81 4.42
N MET A 207 -11.01 -15.83 3.66
CA MET A 207 -11.12 -14.46 4.16
C MET A 207 -12.38 -14.36 5.05
N LYS A 208 -12.22 -13.92 6.30
CA LYS A 208 -13.37 -13.43 7.08
C LYS A 208 -13.86 -12.14 6.41
N LEU A 209 -15.08 -12.18 5.90
CA LEU A 209 -15.80 -11.03 5.38
C LEU A 209 -16.24 -10.12 6.53
#